data_3c0f2dc660f4146fd75f163937c35a6d
#
_entry.id   3c0f2dc660f4146fd75f163937c35a6d
#
_cell.length_a   1.000
_cell.length_b   1.000
_cell.length_c   1.000
_cell.angle_alpha   90.00
_cell.angle_beta   90.00
_cell.angle_gamma   90.00
#
_symmetry.space_group_name_H-M   'P 1'
#
loop_
_entity.id
_entity.type
_entity.pdbx_description
1 polymer ?
#
loop_
_entity_poly.entity_id
_entity_poly.type
_entity_poly.pdbx_seq_one_letter_code
_entity_poly.pdbx_strand_id
1 'polypeptide(L)'
;MGFTPSRYVPDVWYKLREDGEGYDYIATYVDDFLITAKDAWSYMRHLQSVYTIKEPAHPEIYLGALYTGQPSQDWTISCKNYIKEAITRIEHQYGTLSEEKSPSIMGDHPEQDDLTILNNEQHREYQSLIRMVQWLVTLGTLDICYAISSLSCFSCCPREGHITLLFRVWGYLKKFPNKSIGICAQDPVYEEPLEEFRADFEDQYEYASEEIDLAFPEPKGKPIATSIFFDSDHAHDTETRQSISGVLVVVGSTPVSWMSKHQGAVATSTYSAEFCAMRLATEEAITIQYMLCSLGIPVNEPTKLCGDNLRVIQNASMPEATLQKKHIA
;
A
#
# COMPACT_ATOMS: atom_id res chain seq x y z
N MET A 1 15.89 23.03 15.93
CA MET A 1 16.44 22.18 14.84
C MET A 1 16.09 22.69 13.44
N GLY A 2 15.05 23.51 13.26
CA GLY A 2 14.66 24.14 11.99
C GLY A 2 13.93 23.22 11.00
N PHE A 3 13.32 22.16 11.49
CA PHE A 3 12.43 21.32 10.69
C PHE A 3 11.04 21.91 10.58
N THR A 4 10.39 21.71 9.44
CA THR A 4 9.01 22.12 9.14
C THR A 4 8.16 20.87 8.92
N PRO A 5 6.95 20.75 9.50
CA PRO A 5 6.08 19.60 9.23
C PRO A 5 5.58 19.64 7.77
N SER A 6 5.49 18.49 7.14
CA SER A 6 4.84 18.39 5.84
C SER A 6 3.34 18.68 5.97
N ARG A 7 2.78 19.41 5.01
CA ARG A 7 1.34 19.73 5.03
C ARG A 7 0.45 18.52 4.73
N TYR A 8 0.93 17.63 3.88
CA TYR A 8 0.16 16.46 3.46
C TYR A 8 0.40 15.26 4.36
N VAL A 9 1.61 15.15 4.94
CA VAL A 9 2.00 14.10 5.89
C VAL A 9 2.53 14.74 7.18
N PRO A 10 1.67 15.20 8.08
CA PRO A 10 2.05 16.01 9.26
C PRO A 10 3.05 15.33 10.21
N ASP A 11 3.09 13.99 10.22
CA ASP A 11 4.02 13.21 11.02
C ASP A 11 5.42 13.11 10.41
N VAL A 12 5.63 13.65 9.20
CA VAL A 12 6.93 13.75 8.56
C VAL A 12 7.37 15.21 8.51
N TRP A 13 8.54 15.46 9.08
CA TRP A 13 9.17 16.76 9.14
C TRP A 13 10.32 16.81 8.16
N TYR A 14 10.51 17.91 7.46
CA TYR A 14 11.61 18.11 6.52
C TYR A 14 12.40 19.37 6.85
N LYS A 15 13.68 19.38 6.47
CA LYS A 15 14.58 20.51 6.58
C LYS A 15 15.50 20.53 5.36
N LEU A 16 15.58 21.69 4.69
CA LEU A 16 16.55 21.87 3.61
C LEU A 16 17.96 21.69 4.16
N ARG A 17 18.75 20.86 3.48
CA ARG A 17 20.16 20.66 3.81
C ARG A 17 20.98 21.92 3.54
N GLU A 18 22.09 22.08 4.25
CA GLU A 18 22.98 23.25 4.11
C GLU A 18 23.59 23.35 2.71
N ASP A 19 23.77 22.21 2.02
CA ASP A 19 24.26 22.17 0.64
C ASP A 19 23.20 22.58 -0.41
N GLY A 20 21.93 22.69 -0.02
CA GLY A 20 20.82 22.99 -0.90
C GLY A 20 20.41 21.87 -1.87
N GLU A 21 21.05 20.70 -1.80
CA GLU A 21 20.88 19.58 -2.74
C GLU A 21 19.70 18.66 -2.42
N GLY A 22 19.03 18.87 -1.29
CA GLY A 22 17.89 18.04 -0.87
C GLY A 22 17.48 18.30 0.55
N TYR A 23 16.66 17.41 1.10
CA TYR A 23 16.09 17.55 2.44
C TYR A 23 16.56 16.44 3.37
N ASP A 24 16.67 16.76 4.65
CA ASP A 24 16.72 15.80 5.74
C ASP A 24 15.30 15.62 6.27
N TYR A 25 14.94 14.40 6.66
CA TYR A 25 13.59 14.04 7.11
C TYR A 25 13.61 13.41 8.49
N ILE A 26 12.57 13.70 9.27
CA ILE A 26 12.24 13.03 10.53
C ILE A 26 10.79 12.56 10.44
N ALA A 27 10.57 11.26 10.43
CA ALA A 27 9.26 10.68 10.63
C ALA A 27 9.05 10.41 12.12
N THR A 28 7.87 10.79 12.62
CA THR A 28 7.49 10.65 14.03
C THR A 28 6.25 9.78 14.14
N TYR A 29 6.24 8.86 15.09
CA TYR A 29 5.05 8.08 15.40
C TYR A 29 4.99 7.86 16.91
N VAL A 30 4.10 8.60 17.56
CA VAL A 30 3.94 8.65 19.02
C VAL A 30 5.28 9.00 19.71
N ASP A 31 6.06 8.01 20.13
CA ASP A 31 7.34 8.09 20.80
C ASP A 31 8.54 7.57 19.99
N ASP A 32 8.29 7.05 18.78
CA ASP A 32 9.31 6.57 17.86
C ASP A 32 9.71 7.64 16.83
N PHE A 33 11.02 7.72 16.52
CA PHE A 33 11.58 8.59 15.48
C PHE A 33 12.38 7.77 14.47
N LEU A 34 12.16 8.05 13.18
CA LEU A 34 13.01 7.58 12.09
C LEU A 34 13.61 8.80 11.38
N ILE A 35 14.94 8.89 11.36
CA ILE A 35 15.65 10.04 10.77
C ILE A 35 16.40 9.58 9.53
N THR A 36 16.15 10.25 8.41
CA THR A 36 16.88 10.10 7.16
C THR A 36 17.60 11.40 6.85
N ALA A 37 18.92 11.45 7.04
CA ALA A 37 19.74 12.65 6.89
C ALA A 37 21.19 12.30 6.58
N LYS A 38 21.98 13.27 6.06
CA LYS A 38 23.44 13.10 5.90
C LYS A 38 24.14 12.87 7.24
N ASP A 39 23.76 13.59 8.29
CA ASP A 39 24.23 13.43 9.66
C ASP A 39 23.04 13.24 10.63
N ALA A 40 22.40 12.07 10.56
CA ALA A 40 21.30 11.72 11.43
C ALA A 40 21.71 11.71 12.91
N TRP A 41 22.97 11.40 13.22
CA TRP A 41 23.48 11.33 14.58
C TRP A 41 23.54 12.71 15.27
N SER A 42 23.78 13.80 14.52
CA SER A 42 23.77 15.15 15.08
C SER A 42 22.37 15.53 15.57
N TYR A 43 21.34 15.19 14.80
CA TYR A 43 19.94 15.41 15.18
C TYR A 43 19.53 14.56 16.38
N MET A 44 19.93 13.30 16.42
CA MET A 44 19.66 12.42 17.55
C MET A 44 20.32 12.92 18.85
N ARG A 45 21.60 13.35 18.81
CA ARG A 45 22.27 13.97 19.97
C ARG A 45 21.54 15.23 20.45
N HIS A 46 21.03 16.04 19.52
CA HIS A 46 20.24 17.21 19.89
C HIS A 46 18.94 16.82 20.58
N LEU A 47 18.21 15.83 20.07
CA LEU A 47 16.99 15.31 20.70
C LEU A 47 17.29 14.76 22.11
N GLN A 48 18.39 14.04 22.30
CA GLN A 48 18.84 13.53 23.61
C GLN A 48 19.17 14.65 24.59
N SER A 49 19.62 15.82 24.11
CA SER A 49 19.88 16.96 24.99
C SER A 49 18.62 17.63 25.55
N VAL A 50 17.46 17.38 24.91
CA VAL A 50 16.17 18.01 25.27
C VAL A 50 15.20 16.99 25.88
N TYR A 51 15.25 15.76 25.41
CA TYR A 51 14.32 14.68 25.78
C TYR A 51 15.05 13.47 26.34
N THR A 52 14.43 12.77 27.25
CA THR A 52 14.92 11.44 27.69
C THR A 52 14.51 10.40 26.65
N ILE A 53 15.40 10.08 25.74
CA ILE A 53 15.19 9.06 24.70
C ILE A 53 16.19 7.92 24.85
N LYS A 54 15.84 6.76 24.33
CA LYS A 54 16.75 5.58 24.28
C LYS A 54 18.01 5.92 23.50
N GLU A 55 19.07 5.16 23.73
CA GLU A 55 20.30 5.28 22.94
C GLU A 55 19.96 5.09 21.46
N PRO A 56 20.32 6.07 20.59
CA PRO A 56 20.03 5.97 19.18
C PRO A 56 20.84 4.85 18.53
N ALA A 57 20.20 4.11 17.64
CA ALA A 57 20.81 3.01 16.89
C ALA A 57 20.43 3.11 15.41
N HIS A 58 21.09 2.33 14.57
CA HIS A 58 20.56 2.08 13.23
C HIS A 58 19.17 1.46 13.34
N PRO A 59 18.24 1.80 12.44
CA PRO A 59 16.87 1.28 12.51
C PRO A 59 16.89 -0.25 12.35
N GLU A 60 16.53 -0.95 13.41
CA GLU A 60 16.29 -2.40 13.37
C GLU A 60 14.81 -2.70 13.38
N ILE A 61 14.04 -2.02 14.22
CA ILE A 61 12.58 -2.17 14.30
C ILE A 61 11.97 -0.77 14.34
N TYR A 62 11.03 -0.53 13.44
CA TYR A 62 10.19 0.67 13.43
C TYR A 62 8.75 0.27 13.09
N LEU A 63 7.78 0.70 13.91
CA LEU A 63 6.37 0.34 13.80
C LEU A 63 6.08 -1.17 13.78
N GLY A 64 6.98 -1.99 14.36
CA GLY A 64 6.84 -3.45 14.36
C GLY A 64 7.40 -4.15 13.12
N ALA A 65 7.86 -3.42 12.11
CA ALA A 65 8.58 -3.96 10.98
C ALA A 65 10.10 -4.00 11.25
N LEU A 66 10.75 -5.06 10.78
CA LEU A 66 12.20 -5.23 10.84
C LEU A 66 12.81 -4.56 9.60
N TYR A 67 13.73 -3.63 9.84
CA TYR A 67 14.53 -2.95 8.83
C TYR A 67 15.90 -3.62 8.75
N THR A 68 16.31 -4.02 7.56
CA THR A 68 17.64 -4.62 7.34
C THR A 68 18.31 -3.93 6.17
N GLY A 69 19.50 -3.41 6.38
CA GLY A 69 20.30 -2.70 5.37
C GLY A 69 21.47 -1.98 6.01
N GLN A 70 22.24 -1.30 5.18
CA GLN A 70 23.33 -0.42 5.60
C GLN A 70 23.26 0.89 4.80
N PRO A 71 23.83 2.01 5.27
CA PRO A 71 23.73 3.32 4.61
C PRO A 71 24.14 3.37 3.13
N SER A 72 24.92 2.39 2.65
CA SER A 72 25.39 2.27 1.26
C SER A 72 24.77 1.10 0.49
N GLN A 73 23.80 0.42 1.06
CA GLN A 73 23.16 -0.77 0.49
C GLN A 73 21.65 -0.59 0.44
N ASP A 74 21.00 -1.46 -0.33
CA ASP A 74 19.53 -1.50 -0.36
C ASP A 74 18.97 -1.94 1.00
N TRP A 75 17.93 -1.25 1.41
CA TRP A 75 17.20 -1.57 2.63
C TRP A 75 16.04 -2.51 2.33
N THR A 76 15.72 -3.38 3.28
CA THR A 76 14.53 -4.22 3.22
C THR A 76 13.67 -4.04 4.46
N ILE A 77 12.36 -4.16 4.27
CA ILE A 77 11.35 -4.13 5.33
C ILE A 77 10.69 -5.49 5.40
N SER A 78 10.62 -6.09 6.60
CA SER A 78 10.04 -7.41 6.83
C SER A 78 9.24 -7.47 8.12
N CYS A 79 8.15 -8.25 8.11
CA CYS A 79 7.32 -8.51 9.30
C CYS A 79 7.70 -9.80 10.03
N LYS A 80 8.86 -10.37 9.72
CA LYS A 80 9.31 -11.70 10.20
C LYS A 80 9.14 -11.92 11.70
N ASN A 81 9.55 -10.97 12.53
CA ASN A 81 9.51 -11.12 13.98
C ASN A 81 8.06 -11.14 14.48
N TYR A 82 7.26 -10.20 14.01
CA TYR A 82 5.84 -10.14 14.35
C TYR A 82 5.09 -11.43 13.93
N ILE A 83 5.35 -11.91 12.69
CA ILE A 83 4.77 -13.16 12.20
C ILE A 83 5.11 -14.34 13.11
N LYS A 84 6.37 -14.48 13.51
CA LYS A 84 6.81 -15.59 14.39
C LYS A 84 6.16 -15.54 15.77
N GLU A 85 6.11 -14.36 16.38
CA GLU A 85 5.48 -14.16 17.68
C GLU A 85 3.97 -14.44 17.61
N ALA A 86 3.30 -13.94 16.58
CA ALA A 86 1.88 -14.18 16.34
C ALA A 86 1.58 -15.67 16.15
N ILE A 87 2.35 -16.38 15.34
CA ILE A 87 2.20 -17.83 15.12
C ILE A 87 2.39 -18.60 16.42
N THR A 88 3.43 -18.29 17.21
CA THR A 88 3.66 -18.93 18.49
C THR A 88 2.46 -18.78 19.43
N ARG A 89 1.87 -17.59 19.48
CA ARG A 89 0.68 -17.30 20.29
C ARG A 89 -0.54 -18.07 19.80
N ILE A 90 -0.75 -18.10 18.48
CA ILE A 90 -1.89 -18.81 17.86
C ILE A 90 -1.76 -20.31 18.09
N GLU A 91 -0.59 -20.89 17.88
CA GLU A 91 -0.36 -22.32 18.10
C GLU A 91 -0.48 -22.75 19.56
N HIS A 92 -0.14 -21.87 20.48
CA HIS A 92 -0.36 -22.12 21.92
C HIS A 92 -1.86 -22.19 22.25
N GLN A 93 -2.70 -21.40 21.60
CA GLN A 93 -4.13 -21.31 21.87
C GLN A 93 -4.94 -22.35 21.10
N TYR A 94 -4.62 -22.58 19.81
CA TYR A 94 -5.44 -23.37 18.89
C TYR A 94 -4.77 -24.67 18.42
N GLY A 95 -3.55 -24.95 18.84
CA GLY A 95 -2.77 -26.07 18.36
C GLY A 95 -1.96 -25.74 17.10
N THR A 96 -1.19 -26.71 16.63
CA THR A 96 -0.25 -26.51 15.52
C THR A 96 -0.95 -26.16 14.22
N LEU A 97 -0.57 -25.05 13.63
CA LEU A 97 -1.04 -24.63 12.31
C LEU A 97 -0.41 -25.47 11.19
N SER A 98 -1.21 -25.89 10.24
CA SER A 98 -0.73 -26.50 8.99
C SER A 98 -0.04 -25.44 8.13
N GLU A 99 1.08 -25.81 7.49
CA GLU A 99 1.73 -24.95 6.50
C GLU A 99 0.97 -24.96 5.19
N GLU A 100 0.72 -23.76 4.63
CA GLU A 100 -0.03 -23.60 3.40
C GLU A 100 0.82 -22.94 2.30
N LYS A 101 0.55 -23.29 1.03
CA LYS A 101 1.28 -22.76 -0.13
C LYS A 101 0.68 -21.47 -0.66
N SER A 102 -0.58 -21.20 -0.36
CA SER A 102 -1.34 -20.03 -0.80
C SER A 102 -2.20 -19.50 0.33
N PRO A 103 -2.36 -18.19 0.48
CA PRO A 103 -3.20 -17.59 1.52
C PRO A 103 -4.70 -17.80 1.25
N SER A 104 -5.09 -18.03 -0.01
CA SER A 104 -6.46 -18.31 -0.43
C SER A 104 -6.53 -19.57 -1.27
N ILE A 105 -7.71 -20.14 -1.42
CA ILE A 105 -7.99 -21.26 -2.34
C ILE A 105 -8.51 -20.65 -3.65
N MET A 106 -8.03 -21.15 -4.76
CA MET A 106 -8.53 -20.73 -6.07
C MET A 106 -10.02 -21.06 -6.22
N GLY A 107 -10.82 -20.07 -6.56
CA GLY A 107 -12.28 -20.24 -6.69
C GLY A 107 -13.02 -20.37 -5.34
N ASP A 108 -12.39 -19.94 -4.26
CA ASP A 108 -13.04 -19.89 -2.94
C ASP A 108 -14.02 -18.73 -2.85
N HIS A 109 -15.20 -19.03 -2.33
CA HIS A 109 -16.31 -18.09 -2.16
C HIS A 109 -16.74 -18.04 -0.69
N PRO A 110 -16.02 -17.28 0.16
CA PRO A 110 -16.35 -17.18 1.58
C PRO A 110 -17.76 -16.70 1.86
N GLU A 111 -18.36 -15.93 0.93
CA GLU A 111 -19.72 -15.44 1.03
C GLU A 111 -20.77 -16.58 1.00
N GLN A 112 -20.41 -17.73 0.42
CA GLN A 112 -21.29 -18.92 0.36
C GLN A 112 -21.19 -19.82 1.60
N ASP A 113 -20.37 -19.45 2.61
CA ASP A 113 -20.24 -20.27 3.82
C ASP A 113 -21.58 -20.36 4.56
N ASP A 114 -22.12 -21.58 4.65
CA ASP A 114 -23.37 -21.90 5.33
C ASP A 114 -23.17 -22.60 6.70
N LEU A 115 -21.90 -22.74 7.12
CA LEU A 115 -21.59 -23.36 8.42
C LEU A 115 -22.11 -22.52 9.61
N THR A 116 -21.95 -23.05 10.79
CA THR A 116 -22.41 -22.42 12.03
C THR A 116 -21.83 -21.04 12.26
N ILE A 117 -22.66 -20.08 12.63
CA ILE A 117 -22.21 -18.76 13.08
C ILE A 117 -21.40 -18.91 14.35
N LEU A 118 -20.26 -18.23 14.43
CA LEU A 118 -19.39 -18.24 15.60
C LEU A 118 -20.10 -17.65 16.82
N ASN A 119 -19.90 -18.27 18.00
CA ASN A 119 -20.38 -17.71 19.25
C ASN A 119 -19.63 -16.40 19.62
N ASN A 120 -20.09 -15.70 20.65
CA ASN A 120 -19.54 -14.39 21.04
C ASN A 120 -18.05 -14.40 21.40
N GLU A 121 -17.53 -15.51 21.91
CA GLU A 121 -16.11 -15.67 22.25
C GLU A 121 -15.28 -15.86 20.97
N GLN A 122 -15.64 -16.84 20.16
CA GLN A 122 -15.02 -17.12 18.87
C GLN A 122 -15.10 -15.91 17.92
N HIS A 123 -16.20 -15.14 17.94
CA HIS A 123 -16.34 -13.91 17.15
C HIS A 123 -15.30 -12.87 17.56
N ARG A 124 -15.09 -12.64 18.86
CA ARG A 124 -14.04 -11.72 19.34
C ARG A 124 -12.65 -12.20 18.96
N GLU A 125 -12.41 -13.49 19.00
CA GLU A 125 -11.16 -14.11 18.56
C GLU A 125 -10.94 -13.92 17.07
N TYR A 126 -11.93 -14.17 16.24
CA TYR A 126 -11.88 -13.91 14.80
C TYR A 126 -11.49 -12.46 14.50
N GLN A 127 -12.16 -11.50 15.14
CA GLN A 127 -11.85 -10.08 14.98
C GLN A 127 -10.44 -9.73 15.45
N SER A 128 -9.93 -10.38 16.51
CA SER A 128 -8.57 -10.19 16.98
C SER A 128 -7.54 -10.71 15.97
N LEU A 129 -7.76 -11.91 15.42
CA LEU A 129 -6.90 -12.51 14.41
C LEU A 129 -6.89 -11.70 13.10
N ILE A 130 -8.07 -11.22 12.64
CA ILE A 130 -8.18 -10.33 11.47
C ILE A 130 -7.35 -9.06 11.68
N ARG A 131 -7.48 -8.38 12.83
CA ARG A 131 -6.71 -7.15 13.11
C ARG A 131 -5.19 -7.38 13.09
N MET A 132 -4.74 -8.52 13.63
CA MET A 132 -3.32 -8.87 13.61
C MET A 132 -2.81 -9.03 12.17
N VAL A 133 -3.58 -9.67 11.29
CA VAL A 133 -3.18 -9.87 9.89
C VAL A 133 -3.34 -8.59 9.08
N GLN A 134 -4.36 -7.76 9.33
CA GLN A 134 -4.49 -6.43 8.71
C GLN A 134 -3.28 -5.55 9.03
N TRP A 135 -2.77 -5.61 10.27
CA TRP A 135 -1.55 -4.92 10.63
C TRP A 135 -0.35 -5.39 9.80
N LEU A 136 -0.22 -6.69 9.56
CA LEU A 136 0.82 -7.24 8.67
C LEU A 136 0.68 -6.74 7.23
N VAL A 137 -0.54 -6.66 6.70
CA VAL A 137 -0.80 -6.06 5.38
C VAL A 137 -0.29 -4.63 5.35
N THR A 138 -0.63 -3.82 6.36
CA THR A 138 -0.18 -2.41 6.44
C THR A 138 1.34 -2.28 6.51
N LEU A 139 2.03 -3.21 7.18
CA LEU A 139 3.49 -3.17 7.36
C LEU A 139 4.30 -3.67 6.15
N GLY A 140 3.68 -4.35 5.17
CA GLY A 140 4.43 -4.80 3.99
C GLY A 140 4.18 -6.23 3.53
N THR A 141 3.21 -6.94 4.10
CA THR A 141 2.85 -8.29 3.64
C THR A 141 1.73 -8.18 2.58
N LEU A 142 2.07 -7.61 1.43
CA LEU A 142 1.10 -7.27 0.37
C LEU A 142 0.43 -8.49 -0.26
N ASP A 143 1.09 -9.62 -0.27
CA ASP A 143 0.64 -10.88 -0.90
C ASP A 143 -0.54 -11.57 -0.20
N ILE A 144 -0.90 -11.13 1.01
CA ILE A 144 -2.11 -11.57 1.72
C ILE A 144 -3.23 -10.52 1.67
N CYS A 145 -3.03 -9.39 0.99
CA CYS A 145 -3.96 -8.26 1.00
C CYS A 145 -5.36 -8.66 0.55
N TYR A 146 -5.47 -9.39 -0.57
CA TYR A 146 -6.74 -9.88 -1.10
C TYR A 146 -7.45 -10.80 -0.09
N ALA A 147 -6.75 -11.83 0.41
CA ALA A 147 -7.34 -12.82 1.32
C ALA A 147 -7.91 -12.16 2.59
N ILE A 148 -7.19 -11.18 3.12
CA ILE A 148 -7.61 -10.47 4.34
C ILE A 148 -8.70 -9.45 4.06
N SER A 149 -8.66 -8.76 2.91
CA SER A 149 -9.76 -7.89 2.49
C SER A 149 -11.08 -8.66 2.40
N SER A 150 -11.06 -9.82 1.74
CA SER A 150 -12.22 -10.70 1.60
C SER A 150 -12.73 -11.17 2.96
N LEU A 151 -11.89 -11.76 3.81
CA LEU A 151 -12.29 -12.26 5.13
C LEU A 151 -12.76 -11.14 6.08
N SER A 152 -12.24 -9.94 5.95
CA SER A 152 -12.65 -8.79 6.77
C SER A 152 -14.10 -8.40 6.59
N CYS A 153 -14.70 -8.69 5.42
CA CYS A 153 -16.11 -8.42 5.14
C CYS A 153 -17.05 -9.17 6.08
N PHE A 154 -16.61 -10.32 6.60
CA PHE A 154 -17.40 -11.17 7.50
C PHE A 154 -17.18 -10.87 8.99
N SER A 155 -16.44 -9.80 9.33
CA SER A 155 -16.12 -9.46 10.72
C SER A 155 -17.33 -9.15 11.61
N CYS A 156 -18.49 -8.84 11.04
CA CYS A 156 -19.73 -8.60 11.78
C CYS A 156 -20.48 -9.88 12.13
N CYS A 157 -20.35 -10.91 11.28
CA CYS A 157 -21.08 -12.18 11.45
C CYS A 157 -20.24 -13.35 10.90
N PRO A 158 -19.08 -13.65 11.52
CA PRO A 158 -18.21 -14.71 11.03
C PRO A 158 -18.79 -16.10 11.30
N ARG A 159 -18.44 -17.05 10.43
CA ARG A 159 -18.83 -18.46 10.51
C ARG A 159 -17.61 -19.35 10.67
N GLU A 160 -17.82 -20.66 10.92
CA GLU A 160 -16.74 -21.64 11.11
C GLU A 160 -15.86 -21.79 9.87
N GLY A 161 -16.37 -21.63 8.64
CA GLY A 161 -15.58 -21.64 7.43
C GLY A 161 -14.65 -20.42 7.36
N HIS A 162 -15.12 -19.23 7.73
CA HIS A 162 -14.31 -18.01 7.71
C HIS A 162 -13.09 -18.11 8.65
N ILE A 163 -13.24 -18.67 9.86
CA ILE A 163 -12.10 -18.85 10.75
C ILE A 163 -11.12 -19.92 10.24
N THR A 164 -11.63 -20.93 9.55
CA THR A 164 -10.79 -21.96 8.89
C THR A 164 -9.93 -21.35 7.79
N LEU A 165 -10.52 -20.48 6.95
CA LEU A 165 -9.79 -19.74 5.92
C LEU A 165 -8.78 -18.76 6.54
N LEU A 166 -9.11 -18.15 7.67
CA LEU A 166 -8.19 -17.27 8.39
C LEU A 166 -6.98 -18.06 8.94
N PHE A 167 -7.18 -19.27 9.46
CA PHE A 167 -6.08 -20.16 9.85
C PHE A 167 -5.24 -20.59 8.66
N ARG A 168 -5.82 -20.71 7.47
CA ARG A 168 -5.06 -20.94 6.24
C ARG A 168 -4.09 -19.77 5.93
N VAL A 169 -4.54 -18.53 6.08
CA VAL A 169 -3.67 -17.35 5.93
C VAL A 169 -2.49 -17.40 6.91
N TRP A 170 -2.76 -17.76 8.18
CA TRP A 170 -1.71 -17.91 9.18
C TRP A 170 -0.77 -19.09 8.85
N GLY A 171 -1.27 -20.18 8.29
CA GLY A 171 -0.47 -21.30 7.79
C GLY A 171 0.45 -20.90 6.63
N TYR A 172 -0.02 -20.03 5.74
CA TYR A 172 0.79 -19.44 4.69
C TYR A 172 1.91 -18.55 5.24
N LEU A 173 1.59 -17.68 6.18
CA LEU A 173 2.57 -16.83 6.87
C LEU A 173 3.60 -17.66 7.65
N LYS A 174 3.19 -18.78 8.25
CA LYS A 174 4.09 -19.73 8.92
C LYS A 174 5.11 -20.31 7.94
N LYS A 175 4.68 -20.66 6.73
CA LYS A 175 5.54 -21.23 5.71
C LYS A 175 6.49 -20.21 5.10
N PHE A 176 6.05 -18.96 4.93
CA PHE A 176 6.79 -17.91 4.26
C PHE A 176 7.04 -16.67 5.17
N PRO A 177 7.62 -16.85 6.36
CA PRO A 177 7.74 -15.76 7.34
C PRO A 177 8.82 -14.72 6.98
N ASN A 178 9.67 -15.01 6.00
CA ASN A 178 10.86 -14.21 5.69
C ASN A 178 10.67 -13.28 4.47
N LYS A 179 9.45 -13.14 3.96
CA LYS A 179 9.18 -12.21 2.86
C LYS A 179 9.48 -10.77 3.29
N SER A 180 10.03 -9.99 2.37
CA SER A 180 10.41 -8.61 2.59
C SER A 180 10.17 -7.76 1.37
N ILE A 181 9.99 -6.46 1.58
CA ILE A 181 9.97 -5.43 0.54
C ILE A 181 11.35 -4.81 0.46
N GLY A 182 11.96 -4.78 -0.73
CA GLY A 182 13.18 -4.04 -0.99
C GLY A 182 12.86 -2.56 -1.21
N ILE A 183 13.65 -1.67 -0.59
CA ILE A 183 13.56 -0.23 -0.82
C ILE A 183 14.56 0.14 -1.90
N CYS A 184 14.07 0.51 -3.09
CA CYS A 184 14.90 0.85 -4.24
C CYS A 184 14.31 2.05 -4.99
N ALA A 185 15.07 3.15 -5.03
CA ALA A 185 14.66 4.37 -5.71
C ALA A 185 15.00 4.39 -7.22
N GLN A 186 15.54 3.30 -7.76
CA GLN A 186 15.80 3.17 -9.18
C GLN A 186 14.48 2.98 -9.95
N ASP A 187 14.46 3.43 -11.19
CA ASP A 187 13.30 3.20 -12.04
C ASP A 187 13.06 1.71 -12.26
N PRO A 188 11.80 1.27 -12.30
CA PRO A 188 11.48 -0.13 -12.53
C PRO A 188 11.93 -0.55 -13.93
N VAL A 189 12.53 -1.74 -14.02
CA VAL A 189 12.92 -2.36 -15.29
C VAL A 189 11.84 -3.38 -15.66
N TYR A 190 11.17 -3.17 -16.78
CA TYR A 190 10.18 -4.11 -17.32
C TYR A 190 10.87 -5.04 -18.34
N GLU A 191 10.53 -6.32 -18.31
CA GLU A 191 11.07 -7.32 -19.24
C GLU A 191 10.69 -7.02 -20.70
N GLU A 192 9.47 -6.49 -20.91
CA GLU A 192 8.99 -6.00 -22.20
C GLU A 192 8.62 -4.52 -22.10
N PRO A 193 8.82 -3.73 -23.18
CA PRO A 193 8.39 -2.34 -23.22
C PRO A 193 6.87 -2.25 -23.01
N LEU A 194 6.43 -1.41 -22.08
CA LEU A 194 5.01 -1.12 -21.93
C LEU A 194 4.54 -0.27 -23.11
N GLU A 195 3.38 -0.63 -23.67
CA GLU A 195 2.70 0.24 -24.67
C GLU A 195 2.15 1.47 -23.93
N GLU A 196 2.67 2.66 -24.27
CA GLU A 196 2.30 3.92 -23.62
C GLU A 196 1.23 4.65 -24.44
N PHE A 197 0.15 5.02 -23.78
CA PHE A 197 -0.89 5.91 -24.30
C PHE A 197 -0.81 7.23 -23.55
N ARG A 198 -0.52 8.31 -24.26
CA ARG A 198 -0.54 9.67 -23.72
C ARG A 198 -1.70 10.42 -24.31
N ALA A 199 -2.52 11.03 -23.47
CA ALA A 199 -3.50 11.99 -23.91
C ALA A 199 -2.93 13.39 -23.72
N ASP A 200 -2.87 14.17 -24.78
CA ASP A 200 -2.60 15.59 -24.70
C ASP A 200 -3.94 16.32 -24.54
N PHE A 201 -4.18 16.78 -23.32
CA PHE A 201 -5.41 17.49 -22.97
C PHE A 201 -5.22 19.02 -22.98
N GLU A 202 -4.01 19.53 -23.18
CA GLU A 202 -3.72 20.97 -23.11
C GLU A 202 -4.49 21.75 -24.18
N ASP A 203 -4.65 21.20 -25.37
CA ASP A 203 -5.42 21.83 -26.46
C ASP A 203 -6.93 21.82 -26.24
N GLN A 204 -7.45 20.96 -25.34
CA GLN A 204 -8.90 20.79 -25.14
C GLN A 204 -9.40 21.39 -23.82
N TYR A 205 -8.54 21.52 -22.84
CA TYR A 205 -8.85 22.07 -21.53
C TYR A 205 -7.85 23.15 -21.17
N GLU A 206 -8.16 24.41 -21.51
CA GLU A 206 -7.34 25.59 -21.23
C GLU A 206 -6.91 25.76 -19.76
N TYR A 207 -7.52 25.02 -18.84
CA TYR A 207 -7.30 25.09 -17.39
C TYR A 207 -6.91 23.75 -16.77
N ALA A 208 -6.36 22.83 -17.56
CA ALA A 208 -5.95 21.50 -17.07
C ALA A 208 -4.63 21.53 -16.27
N SER A 209 -3.92 22.66 -16.23
CA SER A 209 -2.72 22.79 -15.40
C SER A 209 -3.09 22.91 -13.93
N GLU A 210 -2.59 21.99 -13.11
CA GLU A 210 -2.79 22.02 -11.66
C GLU A 210 -1.85 23.04 -11.02
N GLU A 211 -2.40 23.95 -10.19
CA GLU A 211 -1.61 24.85 -9.37
C GLU A 211 -1.08 24.10 -8.13
N ILE A 212 0.21 23.80 -8.11
CA ILE A 212 0.86 23.25 -6.92
C ILE A 212 0.86 24.32 -5.81
N ASP A 213 0.46 23.95 -4.58
CA ASP A 213 0.44 24.84 -3.43
C ASP A 213 1.85 25.46 -3.23
N LEU A 214 1.92 26.79 -3.32
CA LEU A 214 3.15 27.57 -3.14
C LEU A 214 3.81 27.35 -1.76
N ALA A 215 3.10 26.76 -0.81
CA ALA A 215 3.62 26.43 0.51
C ALA A 215 4.34 25.05 0.53
N PHE A 216 4.32 24.30 -0.56
CA PHE A 216 5.16 23.10 -0.66
C PHE A 216 6.63 23.49 -0.81
N PRO A 217 7.54 22.66 -0.27
CA PRO A 217 8.96 22.90 -0.42
C PRO A 217 9.36 22.80 -1.90
N GLU A 218 10.35 23.63 -2.30
CA GLU A 218 10.90 23.56 -3.65
C GLU A 218 11.49 22.17 -3.92
N PRO A 219 11.14 21.49 -5.02
CA PRO A 219 11.65 20.16 -5.32
C PRO A 219 13.19 20.14 -5.40
N LYS A 220 13.82 19.20 -4.68
CA LYS A 220 15.29 19.04 -4.63
C LYS A 220 15.68 17.57 -4.72
N GLY A 221 16.82 17.31 -5.33
CA GLY A 221 17.37 15.98 -5.49
C GLY A 221 17.07 15.35 -6.85
N LYS A 222 17.15 14.03 -6.93
CA LYS A 222 16.84 13.30 -8.15
C LYS A 222 15.34 13.07 -8.27
N PRO A 223 14.75 13.23 -9.46
CA PRO A 223 13.36 12.86 -9.68
C PRO A 223 13.18 11.35 -9.48
N ILE A 224 11.96 10.98 -9.09
CA ILE A 224 11.60 9.58 -8.92
C ILE A 224 10.37 9.27 -9.77
N ALA A 225 10.38 8.11 -10.44
CA ALA A 225 9.24 7.62 -11.19
C ALA A 225 8.18 7.03 -10.26
N THR A 226 6.91 7.20 -10.64
CA THR A 226 5.78 6.59 -9.95
C THR A 226 4.96 5.76 -10.92
N SER A 227 4.56 4.56 -10.52
CA SER A 227 3.74 3.66 -11.32
C SER A 227 2.65 3.02 -10.45
N ILE A 228 1.46 2.88 -10.99
CA ILE A 228 0.34 2.25 -10.31
C ILE A 228 -0.23 1.15 -11.18
N PHE A 229 -0.20 -0.05 -10.67
CA PHE A 229 -0.82 -1.21 -11.30
C PHE A 229 -2.23 -1.37 -10.76
N PHE A 230 -3.18 -1.60 -11.65
CA PHE A 230 -4.58 -1.83 -11.28
C PHE A 230 -5.18 -2.96 -12.09
N ASP A 231 -6.13 -3.64 -11.47
CA ASP A 231 -6.85 -4.77 -12.04
C ASP A 231 -8.21 -4.92 -11.35
N SER A 232 -9.15 -5.64 -11.97
CA SER A 232 -10.42 -5.96 -11.35
C SER A 232 -10.86 -7.39 -11.59
N ASP A 233 -11.35 -8.05 -10.55
CA ASP A 233 -12.07 -9.32 -10.67
C ASP A 233 -13.58 -9.03 -10.78
N HIS A 234 -14.10 -9.19 -12.01
CA HIS A 234 -15.49 -8.85 -12.35
C HIS A 234 -16.49 -9.82 -11.74
N ALA A 235 -17.44 -9.26 -10.97
CA ALA A 235 -18.54 -10.02 -10.35
C ALA A 235 -18.05 -11.21 -9.49
N HIS A 236 -16.93 -11.01 -8.80
CA HIS A 236 -16.28 -12.01 -7.96
C HIS A 236 -17.22 -12.52 -6.86
N ASP A 237 -17.87 -11.64 -6.13
CA ASP A 237 -18.87 -12.00 -5.12
C ASP A 237 -20.10 -12.59 -5.80
N THR A 238 -20.37 -13.86 -5.53
CA THR A 238 -21.44 -14.62 -6.19
C THR A 238 -22.84 -14.27 -5.67
N GLU A 239 -22.95 -13.70 -4.47
CA GLU A 239 -24.22 -13.27 -3.87
C GLU A 239 -24.57 -11.84 -4.28
N THR A 240 -23.65 -10.90 -4.08
CA THR A 240 -23.85 -9.49 -4.37
C THR A 240 -23.53 -9.10 -5.78
N ARG A 241 -22.77 -9.94 -6.53
CA ARG A 241 -22.25 -9.67 -7.88
C ARG A 241 -21.30 -8.47 -7.94
N GLN A 242 -20.80 -8.03 -6.80
CA GLN A 242 -19.79 -6.99 -6.73
C GLN A 242 -18.44 -7.47 -7.24
N SER A 243 -17.74 -6.59 -7.93
CA SER A 243 -16.36 -6.79 -8.39
C SER A 243 -15.38 -6.38 -7.30
N ILE A 244 -14.14 -6.86 -7.41
CA ILE A 244 -13.05 -6.46 -6.53
C ILE A 244 -12.02 -5.69 -7.36
N SER A 245 -11.58 -4.55 -6.86
CA SER A 245 -10.46 -3.80 -7.43
C SER A 245 -9.18 -4.07 -6.64
N GLY A 246 -8.09 -4.35 -7.36
CA GLY A 246 -6.73 -4.39 -6.85
C GLY A 246 -5.94 -3.17 -7.32
N VAL A 247 -5.17 -2.55 -6.42
CA VAL A 247 -4.26 -1.44 -6.75
C VAL A 247 -2.93 -1.64 -6.05
N LEU A 248 -1.84 -1.41 -6.76
CA LEU A 248 -0.47 -1.45 -6.25
C LEU A 248 0.27 -0.18 -6.68
N VAL A 249 0.69 0.64 -5.72
CA VAL A 249 1.46 1.86 -5.95
C VAL A 249 2.94 1.57 -5.75
N VAL A 250 3.75 1.96 -6.73
CA VAL A 250 5.20 1.76 -6.75
C VAL A 250 5.88 3.10 -6.95
N VAL A 251 6.85 3.42 -6.08
CA VAL A 251 7.72 4.60 -6.17
C VAL A 251 9.15 4.12 -6.43
N GLY A 252 9.73 4.52 -7.56
CA GLY A 252 10.89 3.83 -8.10
C GLY A 252 10.56 2.37 -8.35
N SER A 253 11.30 1.45 -7.75
CA SER A 253 11.01 0.01 -7.76
C SER A 253 10.45 -0.50 -6.42
N THR A 254 10.02 0.39 -5.53
CA THR A 254 9.51 0.03 -4.19
C THR A 254 7.99 0.05 -4.16
N PRO A 255 7.30 -1.05 -3.83
CA PRO A 255 5.89 -1.02 -3.44
C PRO A 255 5.70 -0.18 -2.18
N VAL A 256 4.85 0.85 -2.23
CA VAL A 256 4.61 1.76 -1.11
C VAL A 256 3.18 1.76 -0.59
N SER A 257 2.22 1.39 -1.45
CA SER A 257 0.80 1.24 -1.09
C SER A 257 0.16 0.14 -1.91
N TRP A 258 -0.76 -0.58 -1.32
CA TRP A 258 -1.53 -1.64 -1.98
C TRP A 258 -2.88 -1.79 -1.33
N MET A 259 -3.86 -2.13 -2.12
CA MET A 259 -5.20 -2.38 -1.65
C MET A 259 -5.93 -3.42 -2.49
N SER A 260 -6.86 -4.11 -1.85
CA SER A 260 -7.89 -4.92 -2.49
C SER A 260 -9.23 -4.53 -1.89
N LYS A 261 -10.18 -4.11 -2.73
CA LYS A 261 -11.43 -3.51 -2.26
C LYS A 261 -12.61 -3.92 -3.12
N HIS A 262 -13.71 -4.32 -2.47
CA HIS A 262 -15.00 -4.48 -3.14
C HIS A 262 -15.48 -3.16 -3.73
N GLN A 263 -15.95 -3.19 -4.98
CA GLN A 263 -16.57 -2.03 -5.61
C GLN A 263 -17.95 -1.77 -5.00
N GLY A 264 -18.27 -0.51 -4.74
CA GLY A 264 -19.54 -0.15 -4.09
C GLY A 264 -20.78 -0.34 -4.98
N ALA A 265 -20.59 -0.49 -6.29
CA ALA A 265 -21.65 -0.73 -7.26
C ALA A 265 -21.40 -2.03 -8.03
N VAL A 266 -22.47 -2.65 -8.50
CA VAL A 266 -22.37 -3.85 -9.36
C VAL A 266 -22.00 -3.42 -10.77
N ALA A 267 -20.82 -3.80 -11.22
CA ALA A 267 -20.38 -3.58 -12.59
C ALA A 267 -21.10 -4.52 -13.56
N THR A 268 -21.65 -3.97 -14.65
CA THR A 268 -22.41 -4.76 -15.63
C THR A 268 -21.55 -5.42 -16.70
N SER A 269 -20.24 -5.17 -16.69
CA SER A 269 -19.27 -5.77 -17.61
C SER A 269 -17.85 -5.70 -17.02
N THR A 270 -16.94 -6.53 -17.51
CA THR A 270 -15.51 -6.47 -17.17
C THR A 270 -14.93 -5.07 -17.44
N TYR A 271 -15.28 -4.46 -18.60
CA TYR A 271 -14.88 -3.09 -18.89
C TYR A 271 -15.28 -2.09 -17.79
N SER A 272 -16.51 -2.21 -17.27
CA SER A 272 -17.01 -1.34 -16.19
C SER A 272 -16.24 -1.55 -14.89
N ALA A 273 -15.95 -2.79 -14.54
CA ALA A 273 -15.17 -3.12 -13.34
C ALA A 273 -13.73 -2.59 -13.45
N GLU A 274 -13.09 -2.79 -14.61
CA GLU A 274 -11.74 -2.27 -14.88
C GLU A 274 -11.68 -0.73 -14.84
N PHE A 275 -12.69 -0.06 -15.40
CA PHE A 275 -12.77 1.40 -15.35
C PHE A 275 -12.91 1.92 -13.92
N CYS A 276 -13.64 1.21 -13.04
CA CYS A 276 -13.74 1.52 -11.63
C CYS A 276 -12.38 1.33 -10.91
N ALA A 277 -11.63 0.29 -11.27
CA ALA A 277 -10.28 0.06 -10.72
C ALA A 277 -9.31 1.15 -11.19
N MET A 278 -9.36 1.55 -12.47
CA MET A 278 -8.56 2.65 -13.01
C MET A 278 -8.86 3.97 -12.30
N ARG A 279 -10.14 4.29 -12.02
CA ARG A 279 -10.51 5.48 -11.24
C ARG A 279 -9.86 5.46 -9.87
N LEU A 280 -9.90 4.33 -9.17
CA LEU A 280 -9.26 4.18 -7.87
C LEU A 280 -7.73 4.38 -7.97
N ALA A 281 -7.10 3.82 -9.01
CA ALA A 281 -5.69 4.03 -9.28
C ALA A 281 -5.34 5.51 -9.55
N THR A 282 -6.22 6.24 -10.23
CA THR A 282 -6.06 7.68 -10.47
C THR A 282 -6.13 8.48 -9.15
N GLU A 283 -7.05 8.15 -8.25
CA GLU A 283 -7.15 8.76 -6.91
C GLU A 283 -5.85 8.53 -6.11
N GLU A 284 -5.28 7.32 -6.18
CA GLU A 284 -3.98 7.01 -5.57
C GLU A 284 -2.81 7.73 -6.26
N ALA A 285 -2.85 7.93 -7.58
CA ALA A 285 -1.84 8.69 -8.31
C ALA A 285 -1.76 10.15 -7.82
N ILE A 286 -2.91 10.78 -7.68
CA ILE A 286 -3.01 12.14 -7.13
C ILE A 286 -2.45 12.16 -5.71
N THR A 287 -2.86 11.20 -4.87
CA THR A 287 -2.43 11.10 -3.48
C THR A 287 -0.90 10.98 -3.36
N ILE A 288 -0.27 10.09 -4.11
CA ILE A 288 1.19 9.89 -4.03
C ILE A 288 1.96 11.09 -4.58
N GLN A 289 1.47 11.74 -5.64
CA GLN A 289 2.10 12.95 -6.18
C GLN A 289 2.07 14.10 -5.17
N TYR A 290 0.94 14.39 -4.54
CA TYR A 290 0.84 15.40 -3.49
C TYR A 290 1.74 15.08 -2.29
N MET A 291 1.81 13.81 -1.89
CA MET A 291 2.71 13.37 -0.82
C MET A 291 4.16 13.68 -1.17
N LEU A 292 4.63 13.29 -2.36
CA LEU A 292 6.01 13.52 -2.80
C LEU A 292 6.31 15.02 -2.92
N CYS A 293 5.42 15.80 -3.53
CA CYS A 293 5.56 17.25 -3.64
C CYS A 293 5.63 17.92 -2.26
N SER A 294 4.81 17.50 -1.31
CA SER A 294 4.80 18.05 0.06
C SER A 294 6.06 17.74 0.86
N LEU A 295 6.84 16.77 0.41
CA LEU A 295 8.16 16.40 0.93
C LEU A 295 9.32 17.02 0.14
N GLY A 296 9.04 17.79 -0.93
CA GLY A 296 10.05 18.38 -1.80
C GLY A 296 10.80 17.37 -2.68
N ILE A 297 10.18 16.23 -2.95
CA ILE A 297 10.72 15.21 -3.85
C ILE A 297 10.28 15.54 -5.29
N PRO A 298 11.22 15.68 -6.26
CA PRO A 298 10.86 15.99 -7.63
C PRO A 298 10.10 14.84 -8.30
N VAL A 299 8.97 15.14 -8.92
CA VAL A 299 8.21 14.25 -9.78
C VAL A 299 8.17 14.91 -11.16
N ASN A 300 9.04 14.51 -12.07
CA ASN A 300 9.20 15.17 -13.37
C ASN A 300 8.30 14.57 -14.46
N GLU A 301 7.79 13.38 -14.24
CA GLU A 301 6.89 12.69 -15.18
C GLU A 301 5.55 12.38 -14.54
N PRO A 302 4.48 12.33 -15.31
CA PRO A 302 3.19 11.86 -14.84
C PRO A 302 3.29 10.44 -14.27
N THR A 303 2.51 10.14 -13.24
CA THR A 303 2.38 8.77 -12.73
C THR A 303 1.84 7.85 -13.81
N LYS A 304 2.53 6.73 -14.05
CA LYS A 304 2.10 5.72 -15.01
C LYS A 304 0.99 4.86 -14.42
N LEU A 305 -0.17 4.80 -15.08
CA LEU A 305 -1.25 3.88 -14.74
C LEU A 305 -1.14 2.64 -15.61
N CYS A 306 -0.91 1.48 -15.00
CA CYS A 306 -0.68 0.20 -15.67
C CYS A 306 -1.87 -0.75 -15.43
N GLY A 307 -2.63 -1.05 -16.47
CA GLY A 307 -3.73 -2.01 -16.48
C GLY A 307 -3.62 -2.92 -17.71
N ASP A 308 -4.29 -4.06 -17.68
CA ASP A 308 -4.25 -5.04 -18.77
C ASP A 308 -5.40 -4.87 -19.78
N ASN A 309 -6.44 -4.08 -19.44
CA ASN A 309 -7.57 -3.84 -20.31
C ASN A 309 -7.32 -2.69 -21.28
N LEU A 310 -6.79 -3.03 -22.47
CA LEU A 310 -6.46 -2.08 -23.53
C LEU A 310 -7.61 -1.13 -23.88
N ARG A 311 -8.88 -1.58 -23.86
CA ARG A 311 -10.03 -0.74 -24.18
C ARG A 311 -10.28 0.34 -23.13
N VAL A 312 -10.06 0.02 -21.87
CA VAL A 312 -10.16 0.99 -20.76
C VAL A 312 -9.09 2.05 -20.92
N ILE A 313 -7.85 1.64 -21.16
CA ILE A 313 -6.70 2.54 -21.34
C ILE A 313 -6.92 3.46 -22.54
N GLN A 314 -7.27 2.91 -23.72
CA GLN A 314 -7.53 3.69 -24.94
C GLN A 314 -8.65 4.71 -24.74
N ASN A 315 -9.77 4.31 -24.12
CA ASN A 315 -10.88 5.26 -23.88
C ASN A 315 -10.49 6.37 -22.90
N ALA A 316 -9.72 6.05 -21.87
CA ALA A 316 -9.27 7.06 -20.92
C ALA A 316 -8.21 8.02 -21.51
N SER A 317 -7.47 7.57 -22.52
CA SER A 317 -6.46 8.38 -23.21
C SER A 317 -6.98 9.18 -24.40
N MET A 318 -8.26 9.02 -24.76
CA MET A 318 -8.91 9.75 -25.86
C MET A 318 -9.85 10.83 -25.31
N PRO A 319 -9.51 12.12 -25.43
CA PRO A 319 -10.33 13.21 -24.90
C PRO A 319 -11.77 13.24 -25.47
N GLU A 320 -11.93 12.78 -26.70
CA GLU A 320 -13.22 12.73 -27.39
C GLU A 320 -13.99 11.40 -27.19
N ALA A 321 -13.43 10.48 -26.38
CA ALA A 321 -14.07 9.20 -26.15
C ALA A 321 -15.40 9.39 -25.40
N THR A 322 -16.48 9.18 -26.09
CA THR A 322 -17.79 9.10 -25.45
C THR A 322 -18.02 7.70 -24.93
N LEU A 323 -18.25 7.58 -23.62
CA LEU A 323 -18.68 6.33 -23.01
C LEU A 323 -19.99 5.88 -23.70
N GLN A 324 -19.88 4.95 -24.63
CA GLN A 324 -21.04 4.43 -25.37
C GLN A 324 -22.01 3.60 -24.52
N LYS A 325 -21.63 3.28 -23.28
CA LYS A 325 -22.43 2.49 -22.34
C LYS A 325 -23.04 3.40 -21.28
N LYS A 326 -24.34 3.64 -21.38
CA LYS A 326 -25.13 4.53 -20.50
C LYS A 326 -25.10 4.24 -19.00
N HIS A 327 -24.59 3.09 -18.58
CA HIS A 327 -24.57 2.66 -17.17
C HIS A 327 -23.27 2.97 -16.45
N ILE A 328 -22.35 3.71 -17.08
CA ILE A 328 -21.09 4.16 -16.49
C ILE A 328 -21.06 5.70 -16.36
N ALA A 329 -22.03 6.38 -16.97
CA ALA A 329 -22.15 7.84 -16.94
C ALA A 329 -22.79 8.32 -15.63
#